data_974dca13f31200ea2fd0e251e0c21670
#
_entry.id   974dca13f31200ea2fd0e251e0c21670
#
_cell.length_a   1.000
_cell.length_b   1.000
_cell.length_c   1.000
_cell.angle_alpha   90.00
_cell.angle_beta   90.00
_cell.angle_gamma   90.00
#
_symmetry.space_group_name_H-M   'P 1'
#
loop_
_entity.id
_entity.type
_entity.pdbx_description
1 polymer ?
#
loop_
_entity_poly.entity_id
_entity_poly.type
_entity_poly.pdbx_seq_one_letter_code
_entity_poly.pdbx_strand_id
1 'polypeptide(L)'
;NVIAGSKAIAVKQAPAPDDKQARMRQAIANAMARSKREIPHYYLRHGIDLTSAWQWLADTNAKRPVTERLLYGVLLVKAVALALREAPEFNAWFVDGRTSARSGIHVGVAIALRGGGLVAPALLDADKQSVDQLMRNFQDLVQRARAGSLRSSEYSEPTITITSLGDRGVDTVYGIIFPPQVAMVGFGAPRLQACVVNNAITARQIIDCSLSADHRVSDGHRGALFLRAIDRLLQAPEKL
;
A
#
# COMPACT_ATOMS: atom_id res chain seq x y z
N ASN A 1 14.91 33.49 52.19
CA ASN A 1 15.25 32.12 51.93
C ASN A 1 14.00 31.26 51.94
N VAL A 2 13.38 31.09 50.81
CA VAL A 2 12.35 30.05 50.61
C VAL A 2 12.60 29.47 49.23
N ILE A 3 13.21 28.29 49.20
CA ILE A 3 13.29 27.46 47.97
C ILE A 3 12.12 26.49 48.04
N ALA A 4 11.11 26.78 47.23
CA ALA A 4 9.93 25.93 47.07
C ALA A 4 10.32 24.66 46.31
N GLY A 5 10.09 23.49 46.97
CA GLY A 5 10.30 22.19 46.37
C GLY A 5 9.40 21.95 45.13
N SER A 6 10.00 21.68 44.00
CA SER A 6 9.30 21.23 42.82
C SER A 6 8.78 19.80 43.05
N LYS A 7 7.46 19.63 43.16
CA LYS A 7 6.82 18.32 43.11
C LYS A 7 7.06 17.72 41.73
N ALA A 8 7.85 16.69 41.62
CA ALA A 8 7.97 15.87 40.44
C ALA A 8 6.58 15.31 40.09
N ILE A 9 6.07 15.70 38.91
CA ILE A 9 4.85 15.14 38.36
C ILE A 9 5.16 13.68 38.01
N ALA A 10 4.59 12.74 38.76
CA ALA A 10 4.68 11.32 38.44
C ALA A 10 4.02 11.09 37.07
N VAL A 11 4.84 10.86 36.05
CA VAL A 11 4.38 10.40 34.74
C VAL A 11 3.78 9.01 34.96
N LYS A 12 2.47 8.90 34.81
CA LYS A 12 1.74 7.63 34.88
C LYS A 12 2.34 6.72 33.80
N GLN A 13 3.12 5.73 34.19
CA GLN A 13 3.63 4.72 33.27
C GLN A 13 2.45 4.05 32.60
N ALA A 14 2.44 4.05 31.25
CA ALA A 14 1.47 3.29 30.47
C ALA A 14 1.58 1.80 30.88
N PRO A 15 0.45 1.05 30.92
CA PRO A 15 0.47 -0.36 31.25
C PRO A 15 1.48 -1.09 30.36
N ALA A 16 2.26 -1.99 30.94
CA ALA A 16 3.25 -2.79 30.22
C ALA A 16 2.55 -3.47 29.02
N PRO A 17 3.04 -3.31 27.78
CA PRO A 17 2.42 -3.94 26.62
C PRO A 17 2.43 -5.46 26.83
N ASP A 18 1.34 -6.14 26.44
CA ASP A 18 1.30 -7.60 26.35
C ASP A 18 2.56 -8.07 25.60
N ASP A 19 3.23 -9.09 26.11
CA ASP A 19 4.53 -9.59 25.64
C ASP A 19 4.55 -9.83 24.09
N LYS A 20 3.41 -10.23 23.53
CA LYS A 20 3.20 -10.44 22.10
C LYS A 20 3.24 -9.12 21.30
N GLN A 21 2.61 -8.08 21.83
CA GLN A 21 2.55 -6.76 21.18
C GLN A 21 3.91 -6.05 21.22
N ALA A 22 4.63 -6.18 22.32
CA ALA A 22 5.99 -5.67 22.46
C ALA A 22 6.96 -6.35 21.48
N ARG A 23 6.91 -7.67 21.37
CA ARG A 23 7.71 -8.45 20.40
C ARG A 23 7.39 -8.07 18.96
N MET A 24 6.12 -7.91 18.61
CA MET A 24 5.70 -7.47 17.27
C MET A 24 6.24 -6.07 16.96
N ARG A 25 6.11 -5.13 17.89
CA ARG A 25 6.64 -3.76 17.74
C ARG A 25 8.16 -3.76 17.56
N GLN A 26 8.88 -4.57 18.33
CA GLN A 26 10.33 -4.72 18.21
C GLN A 26 10.73 -5.31 16.85
N ALA A 27 10.00 -6.32 16.34
CA ALA A 27 10.24 -6.90 15.03
C ALA A 27 10.05 -5.86 13.91
N ILE A 28 8.97 -5.06 13.98
CA ILE A 28 8.72 -3.95 13.04
C ILE A 28 9.84 -2.91 13.11
N ALA A 29 10.25 -2.50 14.33
CA ALA A 29 11.31 -1.53 14.52
C ALA A 29 12.64 -2.00 13.89
N ASN A 30 13.00 -3.27 14.11
CA ASN A 30 14.20 -3.87 13.54
C ASN A 30 14.12 -3.92 11.99
N ALA A 31 12.99 -4.33 11.43
CA ALA A 31 12.79 -4.39 9.99
C ALA A 31 12.87 -3.00 9.33
N MET A 32 12.23 -1.99 9.93
CA MET A 32 12.24 -0.62 9.41
C MET A 32 13.61 0.04 9.54
N ALA A 33 14.29 -0.16 10.67
CA ALA A 33 15.66 0.33 10.86
C ALA A 33 16.64 -0.32 9.87
N ARG A 34 16.51 -1.64 9.63
CA ARG A 34 17.28 -2.36 8.63
C ARG A 34 17.02 -1.81 7.24
N SER A 35 15.75 -1.66 6.86
CA SER A 35 15.35 -1.13 5.56
C SER A 35 15.99 0.24 5.28
N LYS A 36 15.91 1.15 6.26
CA LYS A 36 16.45 2.52 6.10
C LYS A 36 17.98 2.57 6.06
N ARG A 37 18.67 1.61 6.67
CA ARG A 37 20.16 1.54 6.60
C ARG A 37 20.65 0.92 5.31
N GLU A 38 19.96 -0.11 4.81
CA GLU A 38 20.47 -0.98 3.75
C GLU A 38 19.94 -0.63 2.36
N ILE A 39 18.77 -0.01 2.29
CA ILE A 39 18.09 0.29 1.02
C ILE A 39 18.25 1.79 0.71
N PRO A 40 18.95 2.17 -0.37
CA PRO A 40 18.97 3.54 -0.84
C PRO A 40 17.65 3.87 -1.54
N HIS A 41 16.64 4.27 -0.74
CA HIS A 41 15.32 4.61 -1.25
C HIS A 41 15.39 5.87 -2.13
N TYR A 42 14.71 5.82 -3.28
CA TYR A 42 14.25 7.02 -3.97
C TYR A 42 12.72 7.06 -3.95
N TYR A 43 12.18 8.26 -4.15
CA TYR A 43 10.76 8.50 -4.00
C TYR A 43 10.22 9.27 -5.19
N LEU A 44 9.07 8.82 -5.71
CA LEU A 44 8.32 9.51 -6.74
C LEU A 44 6.87 9.67 -6.29
N ARG A 45 6.18 10.66 -6.84
CA ARG A 45 4.75 10.88 -6.65
C ARG A 45 4.11 11.24 -7.98
N HIS A 46 2.92 10.70 -8.21
CA HIS A 46 2.07 11.00 -9.36
C HIS A 46 0.62 11.19 -8.91
N GLY A 47 -0.01 12.31 -9.30
CA GLY A 47 -1.43 12.53 -9.08
C GLY A 47 -2.24 11.82 -10.16
N ILE A 48 -3.16 10.95 -9.76
CA ILE A 48 -4.02 10.18 -10.67
C ILE A 48 -5.44 10.71 -10.59
N ASP A 49 -6.05 11.02 -11.73
CA ASP A 49 -7.47 11.34 -11.83
C ASP A 49 -8.29 10.04 -11.78
N LEU A 50 -8.98 9.82 -10.67
CA LEU A 50 -9.83 8.64 -10.47
C LEU A 50 -11.28 8.86 -10.95
N THR A 51 -11.63 10.00 -11.55
CA THR A 51 -13.01 10.33 -11.86
C THR A 51 -13.69 9.25 -12.71
N SER A 52 -13.01 8.74 -13.73
CA SER A 52 -13.53 7.67 -14.60
C SER A 52 -13.68 6.34 -13.84
N ALA A 53 -12.66 5.96 -13.04
CA ALA A 53 -12.70 4.75 -12.23
C ALA A 53 -13.77 4.82 -11.14
N TRP A 54 -13.99 5.99 -10.57
CA TRP A 54 -15.02 6.23 -9.55
C TRP A 54 -16.44 6.12 -10.13
N GLN A 55 -16.66 6.71 -11.31
CA GLN A 55 -17.94 6.60 -12.00
C GLN A 55 -18.22 5.15 -12.39
N TRP A 56 -17.26 4.47 -13.02
CA TRP A 56 -17.38 3.06 -13.37
C TRP A 56 -17.70 2.18 -12.14
N LEU A 57 -17.04 2.45 -11.01
CA LEU A 57 -17.27 1.74 -9.77
C LEU A 57 -18.68 1.96 -9.22
N ALA A 58 -19.17 3.21 -9.28
CA ALA A 58 -20.52 3.56 -8.86
C ALA A 58 -21.57 2.84 -9.73
N ASP A 59 -21.43 2.88 -11.06
CA ASP A 59 -22.34 2.23 -12.01
C ASP A 59 -22.33 0.70 -11.87
N THR A 60 -21.16 0.13 -11.62
CA THR A 60 -21.00 -1.31 -11.37
C THR A 60 -21.67 -1.71 -10.05
N ASN A 61 -21.45 -0.95 -9.00
CA ASN A 61 -22.00 -1.23 -7.66
C ASN A 61 -23.50 -0.96 -7.55
N ALA A 62 -24.07 -0.09 -8.39
CA ALA A 62 -25.52 0.13 -8.45
C ALA A 62 -26.29 -1.13 -8.86
N LYS A 63 -25.64 -2.04 -9.60
CA LYS A 63 -26.22 -3.30 -10.10
C LYS A 63 -25.94 -4.49 -9.18
N ARG A 64 -25.28 -4.28 -8.04
CA ARG A 64 -24.82 -5.36 -7.15
C ARG A 64 -25.45 -5.27 -5.77
N PRO A 65 -25.74 -6.41 -5.14
CA PRO A 65 -26.10 -6.44 -3.73
C PRO A 65 -24.93 -5.89 -2.89
N VAL A 66 -25.24 -5.34 -1.72
CA VAL A 66 -24.23 -4.67 -0.84
C VAL A 66 -23.04 -5.57 -0.53
N THR A 67 -23.28 -6.87 -0.37
CA THR A 67 -22.25 -7.88 -0.05
C THR A 67 -21.25 -8.15 -1.18
N GLU A 68 -21.61 -7.81 -2.42
CA GLU A 68 -20.79 -8.05 -3.62
C GLU A 68 -20.20 -6.77 -4.22
N ARG A 69 -20.40 -5.63 -3.53
CA ARG A 69 -19.86 -4.35 -4.00
C ARG A 69 -18.36 -4.33 -3.96
N LEU A 70 -17.78 -3.77 -5.01
CA LEU A 70 -16.34 -3.55 -5.14
C LEU A 70 -15.92 -2.31 -4.33
N LEU A 71 -14.72 -2.36 -3.77
CA LEU A 71 -14.05 -1.23 -3.16
C LEU A 71 -13.04 -0.64 -4.16
N TYR A 72 -12.86 0.69 -4.17
CA TYR A 72 -11.87 1.33 -5.04
C TYR A 72 -10.44 0.79 -4.75
N GLY A 73 -10.14 0.42 -3.52
CA GLY A 73 -8.86 -0.16 -3.14
C GLY A 73 -8.49 -1.43 -3.91
N VAL A 74 -9.49 -2.22 -4.34
CA VAL A 74 -9.24 -3.43 -5.16
C VAL A 74 -8.84 -3.05 -6.59
N LEU A 75 -9.40 -1.96 -7.15
CA LEU A 75 -8.96 -1.43 -8.45
C LEU A 75 -7.51 -0.96 -8.38
N LEU A 76 -7.11 -0.31 -7.28
CA LEU A 76 -5.72 0.11 -7.06
C LEU A 76 -4.77 -1.09 -7.01
N VAL A 77 -5.14 -2.13 -6.26
CA VAL A 77 -4.36 -3.39 -6.18
C VAL A 77 -4.22 -4.02 -7.56
N LYS A 78 -5.33 -4.10 -8.32
CA LYS A 78 -5.33 -4.70 -9.65
C LYS A 78 -4.48 -3.90 -10.64
N ALA A 79 -4.59 -2.58 -10.63
CA ALA A 79 -3.79 -1.70 -11.48
C ALA A 79 -2.29 -1.84 -11.20
N VAL A 80 -1.88 -1.89 -9.93
CA VAL A 80 -0.48 -2.14 -9.55
C VAL A 80 -0.03 -3.51 -10.03
N ALA A 81 -0.84 -4.57 -9.81
CA ALA A 81 -0.48 -5.92 -10.22
C ALA A 81 -0.30 -6.04 -11.74
N LEU A 82 -1.16 -5.38 -12.54
CA LEU A 82 -1.02 -5.37 -13.99
C LEU A 82 0.16 -4.52 -14.47
N ALA A 83 0.41 -3.37 -13.82
CA ALA A 83 1.55 -2.50 -14.15
C ALA A 83 2.90 -3.19 -13.92
N LEU A 84 2.98 -4.13 -12.96
CA LEU A 84 4.20 -4.93 -12.71
C LEU A 84 4.55 -5.87 -13.87
N ARG A 85 3.61 -6.22 -14.75
CA ARG A 85 3.91 -6.96 -15.97
C ARG A 85 4.74 -6.14 -16.97
N GLU A 86 4.59 -4.82 -16.93
CA GLU A 86 5.31 -3.87 -17.79
C GLU A 86 6.61 -3.36 -17.14
N ALA A 87 6.69 -3.49 -15.81
CA ALA A 87 7.83 -3.03 -15.00
C ALA A 87 8.30 -4.13 -14.03
N PRO A 88 8.78 -5.29 -14.56
CA PRO A 88 9.08 -6.48 -13.75
C PRO A 88 10.22 -6.28 -12.75
N GLU A 89 11.07 -5.26 -12.92
CA GLU A 89 12.12 -4.90 -11.97
C GLU A 89 11.56 -4.51 -10.59
N PHE A 90 10.32 -4.02 -10.50
CA PHE A 90 9.66 -3.74 -9.22
C PHE A 90 9.01 -4.98 -8.60
N ASN A 91 8.90 -6.08 -9.36
CA ASN A 91 8.43 -7.38 -8.89
C ASN A 91 9.61 -8.30 -8.57
N ALA A 92 10.47 -7.87 -7.66
CA ALA A 92 11.72 -8.54 -7.36
C ALA A 92 12.06 -8.47 -5.87
N TRP A 93 13.00 -9.32 -5.45
CA TRP A 93 13.66 -9.26 -4.16
C TRP A 93 15.14 -8.91 -4.34
N PHE A 94 15.71 -8.22 -3.36
CA PHE A 94 17.14 -7.96 -3.30
C PHE A 94 17.74 -8.76 -2.13
N VAL A 95 18.49 -9.81 -2.48
CA VAL A 95 19.05 -10.76 -1.51
C VAL A 95 20.53 -10.97 -1.84
N ASP A 96 21.39 -10.96 -0.85
CA ASP A 96 22.83 -11.22 -0.96
C ASP A 96 23.52 -10.41 -2.08
N GLY A 97 23.17 -9.11 -2.15
CA GLY A 97 23.74 -8.19 -3.11
C GLY A 97 23.24 -8.36 -4.55
N ARG A 98 22.20 -9.17 -4.79
CA ARG A 98 21.68 -9.47 -6.12
C ARG A 98 20.17 -9.28 -6.19
N THR A 99 19.70 -8.80 -7.34
CA THR A 99 18.27 -8.75 -7.66
C THR A 99 17.79 -10.13 -8.11
N SER A 100 16.71 -10.61 -7.51
CA SER A 100 16.04 -11.86 -7.85
C SER A 100 14.62 -11.54 -8.33
N ALA A 101 14.39 -11.62 -9.63
CA ALA A 101 13.06 -11.45 -10.21
C ALA A 101 12.10 -12.55 -9.70
N ARG A 102 10.85 -12.18 -9.46
CA ARG A 102 9.80 -13.10 -8.99
C ARG A 102 8.85 -13.43 -10.14
N SER A 103 8.52 -14.71 -10.29
CA SER A 103 7.64 -15.21 -11.36
C SER A 103 6.15 -14.93 -11.08
N GLY A 104 5.75 -14.94 -9.80
CA GLY A 104 4.39 -14.57 -9.37
C GLY A 104 4.33 -13.08 -9.00
N ILE A 105 3.17 -12.46 -9.20
CA ILE A 105 2.89 -11.11 -8.74
C ILE A 105 2.00 -11.21 -7.51
N HIS A 106 2.65 -11.12 -6.34
CA HIS A 106 2.02 -11.28 -5.03
C HIS A 106 2.02 -9.93 -4.31
N VAL A 107 0.85 -9.31 -4.27
CA VAL A 107 0.71 -7.94 -3.75
C VAL A 107 0.43 -7.99 -2.25
N GLY A 108 1.40 -7.60 -1.44
CA GLY A 108 1.21 -7.36 -0.02
C GLY A 108 0.31 -6.14 0.21
N VAL A 109 -0.69 -6.28 1.06
CA VAL A 109 -1.57 -5.16 1.42
C VAL A 109 -1.39 -4.82 2.88
N ALA A 110 -0.99 -3.57 3.16
CA ALA A 110 -0.79 -3.10 4.53
C ALA A 110 -2.13 -3.01 5.28
N ILE A 111 -2.29 -3.82 6.34
CA ILE A 111 -3.50 -3.92 7.14
C ILE A 111 -3.16 -3.56 8.59
N ALA A 112 -3.81 -2.52 9.12
CA ALA A 112 -3.73 -2.17 10.53
C ALA A 112 -4.52 -3.18 11.38
N LEU A 113 -3.89 -3.67 12.44
CA LEU A 113 -4.51 -4.62 13.37
C LEU A 113 -5.22 -3.89 14.52
N ARG A 114 -6.33 -4.49 15.01
CA ARG A 114 -6.98 -4.04 16.24
C ARG A 114 -6.02 -4.24 17.40
N GLY A 115 -5.79 -3.24 18.20
CA GLY A 115 -4.81 -3.31 19.30
C GLY A 115 -3.39 -2.86 18.93
N GLY A 116 -3.18 -2.42 17.70
CA GLY A 116 -1.91 -1.87 17.21
C GLY A 116 -1.08 -2.88 16.42
N GLY A 117 -0.17 -2.35 15.62
CA GLY A 117 0.65 -3.12 14.68
C GLY A 117 0.11 -3.09 13.26
N LEU A 118 0.97 -3.48 12.33
CA LEU A 118 0.71 -3.54 10.89
C LEU A 118 1.22 -4.88 10.36
N VAL A 119 0.44 -5.51 9.50
CA VAL A 119 0.87 -6.67 8.71
C VAL A 119 0.63 -6.37 7.23
N ALA A 120 1.40 -6.99 6.35
CA ALA A 120 1.25 -6.80 4.90
C ALA A 120 1.15 -8.16 4.18
N PRO A 121 0.08 -8.93 4.42
CA PRO A 121 -0.10 -10.21 3.79
C PRO A 121 -0.33 -10.09 2.28
N ALA A 122 0.10 -11.10 1.53
CA ALA A 122 0.01 -11.14 0.08
C ALA A 122 -1.36 -11.59 -0.44
N LEU A 123 -1.88 -10.87 -1.42
CA LEU A 123 -2.82 -11.38 -2.41
C LEU A 123 -1.99 -12.09 -3.50
N LEU A 124 -2.04 -13.41 -3.51
CA LEU A 124 -1.23 -14.22 -4.41
C LEU A 124 -1.76 -14.12 -5.86
N ASP A 125 -0.85 -14.08 -6.84
CA ASP A 125 -1.18 -14.01 -8.28
C ASP A 125 -2.24 -12.94 -8.60
N ALA A 126 -2.11 -11.76 -8.01
CA ALA A 126 -3.12 -10.69 -8.10
C ALA A 126 -3.38 -10.22 -9.53
N ASP A 127 -2.38 -10.32 -10.39
CA ASP A 127 -2.47 -9.98 -11.82
C ASP A 127 -3.35 -10.94 -12.62
N LYS A 128 -3.44 -12.22 -12.20
CA LYS A 128 -4.22 -13.27 -12.88
C LYS A 128 -5.69 -13.32 -12.46
N GLN A 129 -6.02 -12.74 -11.31
CA GLN A 129 -7.37 -12.75 -10.77
C GLN A 129 -8.26 -11.68 -11.44
N SER A 130 -9.54 -11.97 -11.66
CA SER A 130 -10.52 -10.93 -11.98
C SER A 130 -10.73 -10.00 -10.78
N VAL A 131 -11.23 -8.78 -11.03
CA VAL A 131 -11.50 -7.80 -9.96
C VAL A 131 -12.46 -8.39 -8.90
N ASP A 132 -13.46 -9.17 -9.33
CA ASP A 132 -14.40 -9.83 -8.42
C ASP A 132 -13.72 -10.89 -7.56
N GLN A 133 -12.86 -11.71 -8.14
CA GLN A 133 -12.11 -12.71 -7.38
C GLN A 133 -11.14 -12.04 -6.41
N LEU A 134 -10.46 -11.00 -6.87
CA LEU A 134 -9.53 -10.23 -6.06
C LEU A 134 -10.25 -9.56 -4.87
N MET A 135 -11.49 -9.05 -5.08
CA MET A 135 -12.30 -8.46 -4.01
C MET A 135 -12.67 -9.50 -2.94
N ARG A 136 -13.13 -10.69 -3.34
CA ARG A 136 -13.44 -11.78 -2.39
C ARG A 136 -12.20 -12.18 -1.58
N ASN A 137 -11.08 -12.38 -2.28
CA ASN A 137 -9.81 -12.76 -1.63
C ASN A 137 -9.28 -11.67 -0.72
N PHE A 138 -9.45 -10.40 -1.09
CA PHE A 138 -9.07 -9.26 -0.25
C PHE A 138 -9.92 -9.21 1.04
N GLN A 139 -11.23 -9.39 0.94
CA GLN A 139 -12.11 -9.43 2.12
C GLN A 139 -11.74 -10.56 3.07
N ASP A 140 -11.55 -11.79 2.55
CA ASP A 140 -11.10 -12.94 3.32
C ASP A 140 -9.74 -12.69 3.98
N LEU A 141 -8.77 -12.16 3.23
CA LEU A 141 -7.44 -11.82 3.72
C LEU A 141 -7.51 -10.83 4.91
N VAL A 142 -8.31 -9.78 4.78
CA VAL A 142 -8.50 -8.78 5.85
C VAL A 142 -9.14 -9.40 7.09
N GLN A 143 -10.13 -10.27 6.92
CA GLN A 143 -10.77 -10.97 8.04
C GLN A 143 -9.76 -11.87 8.77
N ARG A 144 -9.01 -12.69 8.03
CA ARG A 144 -7.98 -13.58 8.60
C ARG A 144 -6.81 -12.83 9.21
N ALA A 145 -6.38 -11.72 8.62
CA ALA A 145 -5.36 -10.87 9.21
C ALA A 145 -5.79 -10.35 10.60
N ARG A 146 -7.03 -9.87 10.72
CA ARG A 146 -7.59 -9.37 11.98
C ARG A 146 -7.83 -10.47 13.01
N ALA A 147 -8.10 -11.70 12.56
CA ALA A 147 -8.27 -12.88 13.41
C ALA A 147 -6.94 -13.54 13.79
N GLY A 148 -5.81 -13.12 13.22
CA GLY A 148 -4.50 -13.73 13.46
C GLY A 148 -4.33 -15.11 12.83
N SER A 149 -5.09 -15.44 11.77
CA SER A 149 -5.14 -16.74 11.09
C SER A 149 -4.64 -16.67 9.64
N LEU A 150 -3.63 -15.84 9.38
CA LEU A 150 -2.97 -15.76 8.07
C LEU A 150 -2.16 -17.05 7.79
N ARG A 151 -2.11 -17.41 6.51
CA ARG A 151 -1.31 -18.55 6.03
C ARG A 151 0.17 -18.16 5.94
N SER A 152 1.06 -19.13 6.04
CA SER A 152 2.51 -18.90 5.96
C SER A 152 2.91 -18.22 4.65
N SER A 153 2.38 -18.66 3.51
CA SER A 153 2.64 -18.06 2.19
C SER A 153 2.23 -16.61 2.09
N GLU A 154 1.16 -16.20 2.78
CA GLU A 154 0.69 -14.81 2.79
C GLU A 154 1.67 -13.88 3.51
N TYR A 155 2.47 -14.40 4.44
CA TYR A 155 3.54 -13.64 5.10
C TYR A 155 4.85 -13.65 4.31
N SER A 156 5.21 -14.79 3.69
CA SER A 156 6.54 -15.00 3.11
C SER A 156 6.66 -14.61 1.63
N GLU A 157 5.54 -14.53 0.91
CA GLU A 157 5.54 -14.42 -0.55
C GLU A 157 5.30 -13.01 -1.14
N PRO A 158 5.01 -11.92 -0.39
CA PRO A 158 4.78 -10.62 -1.01
C PRO A 158 5.98 -10.21 -1.85
N THR A 159 5.75 -9.83 -3.10
CA THR A 159 6.80 -9.37 -4.03
C THR A 159 6.88 -7.84 -4.10
N ILE A 160 5.78 -7.16 -3.81
CA ILE A 160 5.65 -5.72 -3.61
C ILE A 160 4.61 -5.47 -2.54
N THR A 161 4.65 -4.33 -1.86
CA THR A 161 3.63 -3.95 -0.89
C THR A 161 2.90 -2.69 -1.32
N ILE A 162 1.57 -2.67 -1.12
CA ILE A 162 0.73 -1.49 -1.24
C ILE A 162 0.34 -1.03 0.16
N THR A 163 0.44 0.27 0.41
CA THR A 163 -0.08 0.92 1.62
C THR A 163 -1.08 2.00 1.25
N SER A 164 -2.21 2.05 1.96
CA SER A 164 -3.19 3.12 1.86
C SER A 164 -3.71 3.44 3.25
N LEU A 165 -3.86 4.73 3.54
CA LEU A 165 -4.43 5.20 4.80
C LEU A 165 -5.96 5.36 4.72
N GLY A 166 -6.56 5.04 3.57
CA GLY A 166 -8.00 5.14 3.33
C GLY A 166 -8.50 6.59 3.28
N ASP A 167 -9.83 6.76 3.33
CA ASP A 167 -10.50 8.04 3.13
C ASP A 167 -10.22 9.09 4.24
N ARG A 168 -9.71 8.65 5.38
CA ARG A 168 -9.34 9.51 6.52
C ARG A 168 -7.84 9.76 6.62
N GLY A 169 -7.11 9.36 5.59
CA GLY A 169 -5.66 9.50 5.54
C GLY A 169 -5.20 10.90 5.14
N VAL A 170 -3.92 10.99 4.88
CA VAL A 170 -3.28 12.20 4.32
C VAL A 170 -3.29 12.13 2.79
N ASP A 171 -3.01 13.26 2.15
CA ASP A 171 -3.00 13.35 0.68
C ASP A 171 -1.96 12.42 0.04
N THR A 172 -0.80 12.28 0.67
CA THR A 172 0.30 11.46 0.15
C THR A 172 0.93 10.66 1.29
N VAL A 173 1.28 9.40 1.03
CA VAL A 173 2.03 8.53 1.94
C VAL A 173 3.22 7.93 1.23
N TYR A 174 4.41 8.02 1.84
CA TYR A 174 5.62 7.34 1.38
C TYR A 174 5.96 6.22 2.36
N GLY A 175 5.86 4.98 1.90
CA GLY A 175 6.14 3.81 2.73
C GLY A 175 7.65 3.52 2.84
N ILE A 176 8.01 2.74 3.84
CA ILE A 176 9.35 2.17 4.00
C ILE A 176 9.30 0.75 3.44
N ILE A 177 10.19 0.44 2.50
CA ILE A 177 10.22 -0.87 1.82
C ILE A 177 10.40 -1.99 2.85
N PHE A 178 9.64 -3.06 2.72
CA PHE A 178 9.82 -4.28 3.51
C PHE A 178 10.88 -5.18 2.87
N PRO A 179 12.08 -5.31 3.44
CA PRO A 179 13.06 -6.26 2.92
C PRO A 179 12.50 -7.69 2.93
N PRO A 180 12.73 -8.51 1.89
CA PRO A 180 13.65 -8.33 0.77
C PRO A 180 13.04 -7.65 -0.46
N GLN A 181 11.81 -7.13 -0.39
CA GLN A 181 11.18 -6.41 -1.50
C GLN A 181 12.01 -5.19 -1.93
N VAL A 182 11.84 -4.75 -3.18
CA VAL A 182 12.57 -3.63 -3.77
C VAL A 182 11.70 -2.39 -4.00
N ALA A 183 10.39 -2.49 -3.74
CA ALA A 183 9.48 -1.37 -3.94
C ALA A 183 8.26 -1.45 -3.00
N MET A 184 7.68 -0.27 -2.75
CA MET A 184 6.39 -0.10 -2.09
C MET A 184 5.61 1.02 -2.79
N VAL A 185 4.33 0.78 -3.05
CA VAL A 185 3.39 1.77 -3.59
C VAL A 185 2.51 2.31 -2.47
N GLY A 186 2.42 3.63 -2.38
CA GLY A 186 1.56 4.32 -1.43
C GLY A 186 0.40 5.02 -2.14
N PHE A 187 -0.80 4.92 -1.58
CA PHE A 187 -1.96 5.68 -2.03
C PHE A 187 -2.46 6.59 -0.90
N GLY A 188 -2.58 7.87 -1.21
CA GLY A 188 -3.19 8.86 -0.32
C GLY A 188 -4.72 8.73 -0.26
N ALA A 189 -5.36 9.64 0.45
CA ALA A 189 -6.82 9.75 0.47
C ALA A 189 -7.33 10.33 -0.86
N PRO A 190 -8.34 9.73 -1.50
CA PRO A 190 -9.02 10.34 -2.64
C PRO A 190 -9.68 11.65 -2.22
N ARG A 191 -9.52 12.71 -3.01
CA ARG A 191 -10.07 14.04 -2.71
C ARG A 191 -10.56 14.75 -3.97
N LEU A 192 -11.57 15.60 -3.81
CA LEU A 192 -11.96 16.52 -4.88
C LEU A 192 -10.91 17.64 -4.99
N GLN A 193 -10.44 17.86 -6.20
CA GLN A 193 -9.47 18.90 -6.53
C GLN A 193 -9.91 19.65 -7.79
N ALA A 194 -9.71 20.97 -7.81
CA ALA A 194 -9.89 21.77 -9.02
C ALA A 194 -8.77 21.48 -10.00
N CYS A 195 -9.13 20.98 -11.18
CA CYS A 195 -8.20 20.64 -12.26
C CYS A 195 -8.58 21.36 -13.53
N VAL A 196 -7.60 21.67 -14.37
CA VAL A 196 -7.88 22.23 -15.71
C VAL A 196 -8.07 21.06 -16.68
N VAL A 197 -9.28 20.95 -17.24
CA VAL A 197 -9.64 19.94 -18.24
C VAL A 197 -10.28 20.65 -19.41
N ASN A 198 -9.75 20.49 -20.63
CA ASN A 198 -10.22 21.16 -21.84
C ASN A 198 -10.35 22.69 -21.66
N ASN A 199 -9.33 23.32 -21.07
CA ASN A 199 -9.27 24.75 -20.75
C ASN A 199 -10.36 25.27 -19.78
N ALA A 200 -11.06 24.39 -19.06
CA ALA A 200 -12.04 24.75 -18.04
C ALA A 200 -11.63 24.19 -16.66
N ILE A 201 -11.89 24.94 -15.59
CA ILE A 201 -11.71 24.45 -14.23
C ILE A 201 -12.84 23.47 -13.91
N THR A 202 -12.49 22.27 -13.57
CA THR A 202 -13.43 21.17 -13.27
C THR A 202 -13.02 20.47 -11.97
N ALA A 203 -14.00 20.10 -11.13
CA ALA A 203 -13.76 19.26 -9.97
C ALA A 203 -13.47 17.82 -10.43
N ARG A 204 -12.35 17.27 -9.98
CA ARG A 204 -11.90 15.90 -10.27
C ARG A 204 -11.60 15.15 -9.00
N GLN A 205 -11.84 13.84 -9.02
CA GLN A 205 -11.47 12.95 -7.92
C GLN A 205 -10.00 12.54 -8.07
N ILE A 206 -9.11 13.15 -7.30
CA ILE A 206 -7.67 12.92 -7.41
C ILE A 206 -7.19 12.05 -6.26
N ILE A 207 -6.28 11.11 -6.56
CA ILE A 207 -5.50 10.36 -5.58
C ILE A 207 -4.02 10.51 -5.88
N ASP A 208 -3.21 10.67 -4.83
CA ASP A 208 -1.76 10.62 -4.98
C ASP A 208 -1.29 9.17 -4.90
N CYS A 209 -0.61 8.73 -5.95
CA CYS A 209 0.14 7.49 -6.00
C CYS A 209 1.62 7.80 -5.80
N SER A 210 2.23 7.21 -4.79
CA SER A 210 3.66 7.34 -4.50
C SER A 210 4.39 6.01 -4.72
N LEU A 211 5.65 6.09 -5.06
CA LEU A 211 6.57 4.98 -5.14
C LEU A 211 7.76 5.24 -4.22
N SER A 212 8.03 4.29 -3.34
CA SER A 212 9.31 4.14 -2.65
C SER A 212 10.02 2.95 -3.29
N ALA A 213 11.21 3.14 -3.88
CA ALA A 213 11.91 2.07 -4.57
C ALA A 213 13.41 2.07 -4.29
N ASP A 214 14.03 0.90 -4.47
CA ASP A 214 15.44 0.64 -4.24
C ASP A 214 16.27 1.10 -5.45
N HIS A 215 17.14 2.13 -5.23
CA HIS A 215 17.95 2.69 -6.29
C HIS A 215 19.08 1.75 -6.78
N ARG A 216 19.27 0.62 -6.12
CA ARG A 216 20.18 -0.45 -6.60
C ARG A 216 19.55 -1.30 -7.70
N VAL A 217 18.21 -1.28 -7.82
CA VAL A 217 17.41 -2.14 -8.72
C VAL A 217 16.77 -1.34 -9.85
N SER A 218 16.35 -0.11 -9.57
CA SER A 218 15.65 0.75 -10.53
C SER A 218 16.03 2.22 -10.31
N ASP A 219 15.59 3.08 -11.21
CA ASP A 219 15.85 4.53 -11.17
C ASP A 219 14.57 5.36 -11.34
N GLY A 220 14.70 6.68 -11.28
CA GLY A 220 13.58 7.61 -11.40
C GLY A 220 12.85 7.50 -12.73
N HIS A 221 13.52 7.18 -13.84
CA HIS A 221 12.89 7.02 -15.15
C HIS A 221 11.98 5.78 -15.16
N ARG A 222 12.50 4.64 -14.72
CA ARG A 222 11.71 3.40 -14.62
C ARG A 222 10.54 3.53 -13.64
N GLY A 223 10.78 4.19 -12.48
CA GLY A 223 9.72 4.47 -11.51
C GLY A 223 8.61 5.37 -12.07
N ALA A 224 8.96 6.39 -12.87
CA ALA A 224 7.97 7.25 -13.51
C ALA A 224 7.13 6.49 -14.55
N LEU A 225 7.72 5.59 -15.34
CA LEU A 225 6.99 4.72 -16.28
C LEU A 225 6.04 3.79 -15.54
N PHE A 226 6.47 3.21 -14.41
CA PHE A 226 5.62 2.35 -13.59
C PHE A 226 4.40 3.10 -13.02
N LEU A 227 4.59 4.32 -12.47
CA LEU A 227 3.47 5.14 -11.98
C LEU A 227 2.51 5.54 -13.09
N ARG A 228 3.01 5.86 -14.28
CA ARG A 228 2.18 6.15 -15.46
C ARG A 228 1.43 4.93 -15.97
N ALA A 229 1.99 3.73 -15.86
CA ALA A 229 1.28 2.49 -16.20
C ALA A 229 0.09 2.27 -15.25
N ILE A 230 0.26 2.49 -13.95
CA ILE A 230 -0.81 2.45 -12.96
C ILE A 230 -1.92 3.45 -13.30
N ASP A 231 -1.54 4.71 -13.61
CA ASP A 231 -2.50 5.75 -14.00
C ASP A 231 -3.29 5.32 -15.25
N ARG A 232 -2.62 4.95 -16.32
CA ARG A 232 -3.25 4.51 -17.57
C ARG A 232 -4.24 3.36 -17.37
N LEU A 233 -3.91 2.40 -16.52
CA LEU A 233 -4.80 1.28 -16.19
C LEU A 233 -6.05 1.75 -15.44
N LEU A 234 -5.92 2.72 -14.55
CA LEU A 234 -7.05 3.29 -13.81
C LEU A 234 -7.93 4.20 -14.66
N GLN A 235 -7.44 4.70 -15.83
CA GLN A 235 -8.27 5.42 -16.79
C GLN A 235 -9.17 4.49 -17.61
N ALA A 236 -8.96 3.16 -17.60
CA ALA A 236 -9.78 2.17 -18.31
C ALA A 236 -10.18 1.03 -17.35
N PRO A 237 -10.96 1.31 -16.30
CA PRO A 237 -11.26 0.37 -15.21
C PRO A 237 -12.01 -0.88 -15.67
N GLU A 238 -12.70 -0.82 -16.78
CA GLU A 238 -13.40 -1.95 -17.40
C GLU A 238 -12.45 -3.03 -17.95
N LYS A 239 -11.16 -2.71 -18.07
CA LYS A 239 -10.11 -3.62 -18.55
C LYS A 239 -9.26 -4.24 -17.43
N LEU A 240 -9.57 -3.93 -16.18
CA LEU A 240 -8.83 -4.44 -15.01
C LEU A 240 -9.14 -5.90 -14.66
#